data_59728d819b3121fc0e36694d109db64f
#
_entry.id   59728d819b3121fc0e36694d109db64f
#
_cell.length_a   1.000
_cell.length_b   1.000
_cell.length_c   1.000
_cell.angle_alpha   90.00
_cell.angle_beta   90.00
_cell.angle_gamma   90.00
#
_symmetry.space_group_name_H-M   'P 1'
#
loop_
_entity.id
_entity.type
_entity.pdbx_description
1 polymer ?
#
loop_
_entity_poly.entity_id
_entity_poly.type
_entity_poly.pdbx_seq_one_letter_code
_entity_poly.pdbx_strand_id
1 'polypeptide(L)'
;MITDFSKTQAQTWEKLSTISKSDKIGSAYLFNGPTGCGKEGLALKFAQLINCKSQSNNICHECDSCLKFNTLQHEQLNIIVPLPTLKTSGGSYIVPKEYFNALDEKARDPFYKIAIPKATRILIQSIRDLKKKLYFKHEKGSGRSFVIIFNSELLCAGQGESGNALLKLLEEPPDNTTFILVTDHKKMLFETIISRCQNIDIPSLSDDDIYKLSLIHI
;
A
#
# COMPACT_ATOMS: atom_id res chain seq x y z
N MET A 1 6.49 15.73 -9.73
CA MET A 1 7.49 15.01 -10.55
C MET A 1 7.30 13.52 -10.29
N ILE A 2 7.08 12.70 -11.32
CA ILE A 2 6.75 11.28 -11.14
C ILE A 2 8.07 10.53 -10.97
N THR A 3 8.33 9.97 -9.80
CA THR A 3 9.52 9.14 -9.57
C THR A 3 9.44 7.90 -10.45
N ASP A 4 10.44 7.74 -11.30
CA ASP A 4 10.55 6.62 -12.22
C ASP A 4 11.27 5.45 -11.55
N PHE A 5 10.49 4.56 -10.91
CA PHE A 5 11.02 3.34 -10.26
C PHE A 5 11.65 2.36 -11.25
N SER A 6 11.40 2.51 -12.56
CA SER A 6 12.09 1.70 -13.58
C SER A 6 13.59 1.95 -13.62
N LYS A 7 14.05 3.08 -13.07
CA LYS A 7 15.46 3.44 -12.97
C LYS A 7 16.05 3.15 -11.60
N THR A 8 15.37 3.58 -10.52
CA THR A 8 15.90 3.49 -9.14
C THR A 8 15.73 2.10 -8.53
N GLN A 9 14.72 1.33 -8.95
CA GLN A 9 14.43 -0.03 -8.50
C GLN A 9 14.17 -0.96 -9.70
N ALA A 10 15.03 -0.90 -10.72
CA ALA A 10 14.83 -1.53 -12.02
C ALA A 10 14.48 -3.02 -11.93
N GLN A 11 15.23 -3.80 -11.17
CA GLN A 11 15.01 -5.26 -11.04
C GLN A 11 13.65 -5.57 -10.37
N THR A 12 13.32 -4.84 -9.31
CA THR A 12 12.04 -5.00 -8.62
C THR A 12 10.88 -4.58 -9.52
N TRP A 13 11.04 -3.46 -10.24
CA TRP A 13 10.03 -2.97 -11.17
C TRP A 13 9.79 -3.94 -12.34
N GLU A 14 10.83 -4.53 -12.91
CA GLU A 14 10.73 -5.54 -13.96
C GLU A 14 9.94 -6.76 -13.48
N LYS A 15 10.23 -7.26 -12.26
CA LYS A 15 9.50 -8.35 -11.63
C LYS A 15 8.01 -8.01 -11.46
N LEU A 16 7.69 -6.81 -10.94
CA LEU A 16 6.31 -6.36 -10.77
C LEU A 16 5.59 -6.17 -12.12
N SER A 17 6.29 -5.66 -13.14
CA SER A 17 5.77 -5.53 -14.50
C SER A 17 5.47 -6.88 -15.14
N THR A 18 6.30 -7.89 -14.87
CA THR A 18 6.06 -9.27 -15.32
C THR A 18 4.82 -9.87 -14.64
N ILE A 19 4.67 -9.64 -13.32
CA ILE A 19 3.47 -10.07 -12.58
C ILE A 19 2.22 -9.40 -13.14
N SER A 20 2.29 -8.10 -13.47
CA SER A 20 1.12 -7.36 -14.00
C SER A 20 0.62 -7.87 -15.37
N LYS A 21 1.50 -8.50 -16.14
CA LYS A 21 1.19 -9.11 -17.45
C LYS A 21 0.66 -10.54 -17.34
N SER A 22 0.82 -11.16 -16.17
CA SER A 22 0.32 -12.51 -15.96
C SER A 22 -1.18 -12.51 -15.69
N ASP A 23 -1.88 -13.55 -16.18
CA ASP A 23 -3.32 -13.74 -15.90
C ASP A 23 -3.59 -14.04 -14.40
N LYS A 24 -2.55 -14.28 -13.62
CA LYS A 24 -2.63 -14.68 -12.21
C LYS A 24 -1.92 -13.67 -11.30
N ILE A 25 -2.57 -12.54 -11.03
CA ILE A 25 -2.11 -11.62 -10.01
C ILE A 25 -2.42 -12.22 -8.64
N GLY A 26 -1.43 -12.31 -7.77
CA GLY A 26 -1.57 -12.86 -6.43
C GLY A 26 -2.57 -12.10 -5.55
N SER A 27 -3.16 -12.79 -4.60
CA SER A 27 -4.08 -12.19 -3.63
C SER A 27 -3.37 -11.40 -2.54
N ALA A 28 -2.12 -11.73 -2.21
CA ALA A 28 -1.35 -11.02 -1.19
C ALA A 28 0.15 -10.99 -1.48
N TYR A 29 0.75 -9.83 -1.30
CA TYR A 29 2.18 -9.58 -1.41
C TYR A 29 2.71 -8.95 -0.12
N LEU A 30 3.95 -9.30 0.24
CA LEU A 30 4.70 -8.67 1.31
C LEU A 30 5.91 -7.93 0.71
N PHE A 31 5.87 -6.60 0.70
CA PHE A 31 6.96 -5.74 0.28
C PHE A 31 7.85 -5.44 1.48
N ASN A 32 9.01 -6.08 1.52
CA ASN A 32 9.98 -5.99 2.59
C ASN A 32 11.27 -5.32 2.11
N GLY A 33 11.85 -4.46 2.92
CA GLY A 33 13.10 -3.79 2.59
C GLY A 33 13.47 -2.71 3.62
N PRO A 34 14.67 -2.15 3.55
CA PRO A 34 15.10 -1.10 4.47
C PRO A 34 14.26 0.17 4.34
N THR A 35 14.26 0.98 5.39
CA THR A 35 13.62 2.31 5.37
C THR A 35 14.19 3.15 4.23
N GLY A 36 13.34 3.89 3.52
CA GLY A 36 13.77 4.79 2.44
C GLY A 36 14.00 4.14 1.07
N CYS A 37 13.90 2.81 0.93
CA CYS A 37 14.12 2.13 -0.36
C CYS A 37 13.01 2.33 -1.41
N GLY A 38 11.96 3.08 -1.10
CA GLY A 38 10.86 3.38 -2.03
C GLY A 38 9.76 2.32 -2.12
N LYS A 39 9.74 1.31 -1.24
CA LYS A 39 8.78 0.20 -1.27
C LYS A 39 7.30 0.62 -1.20
N GLU A 40 6.99 1.69 -0.45
CA GLU A 40 5.64 2.24 -0.40
C GLU A 40 5.20 2.83 -1.73
N GLY A 41 6.10 3.59 -2.38
CA GLY A 41 5.88 4.13 -3.72
C GLY A 41 5.74 3.03 -4.78
N LEU A 42 6.58 1.98 -4.69
CA LEU A 42 6.47 0.79 -5.56
C LEU A 42 5.12 0.09 -5.40
N ALA A 43 4.59 -0.05 -4.18
CA ALA A 43 3.29 -0.64 -3.93
C ALA A 43 2.16 0.16 -4.60
N LEU A 44 2.20 1.49 -4.49
CA LEU A 44 1.24 2.39 -5.14
C LEU A 44 1.34 2.31 -6.66
N LYS A 45 2.57 2.32 -7.21
CA LYS A 45 2.80 2.23 -8.65
C LYS A 45 2.42 0.87 -9.23
N PHE A 46 2.60 -0.22 -8.50
CA PHE A 46 2.15 -1.54 -8.90
C PHE A 46 0.62 -1.61 -8.99
N ALA A 47 -0.09 -1.05 -7.99
CA ALA A 47 -1.55 -0.95 -8.03
C ALA A 47 -2.04 -0.06 -9.19
N GLN A 48 -1.34 1.04 -9.47
CA GLN A 48 -1.63 1.92 -10.59
C GLN A 48 -1.41 1.23 -11.94
N LEU A 49 -0.32 0.46 -12.09
CA LEU A 49 0.01 -0.27 -13.31
C LEU A 49 -1.09 -1.26 -13.69
N ILE A 50 -1.57 -2.04 -12.71
CA ILE A 50 -2.62 -3.06 -12.93
C ILE A 50 -3.97 -2.41 -13.28
N ASN A 51 -4.27 -1.23 -12.75
CA ASN A 51 -5.51 -0.52 -13.01
C ASN A 51 -5.42 0.50 -14.14
N CYS A 52 -4.27 0.63 -14.80
CA CYS A 52 -4.11 1.52 -15.94
C CYS A 52 -4.99 1.04 -17.11
N LYS A 53 -5.80 1.93 -17.66
CA LYS A 53 -6.70 1.61 -18.79
C LYS A 53 -6.00 1.61 -20.15
N SER A 54 -4.73 2.03 -20.21
CA SER A 54 -3.96 1.98 -21.44
C SER A 54 -3.58 0.54 -21.77
N GLN A 55 -3.61 0.19 -23.04
CA GLN A 55 -3.12 -1.10 -23.52
C GLN A 55 -1.57 -1.19 -23.54
N SER A 56 -0.88 -0.11 -23.16
CA SER A 56 0.56 -0.12 -23.01
C SER A 56 0.96 -0.87 -21.74
N ASN A 57 2.07 -1.60 -21.80
CA ASN A 57 2.63 -2.31 -20.64
C ASN A 57 3.20 -1.38 -19.55
N ASN A 58 2.90 -0.09 -19.61
CA ASN A 58 3.38 0.94 -18.71
C ASN A 58 2.24 1.80 -18.19
N ILE A 59 2.47 2.51 -17.09
CA ILE A 59 1.54 3.50 -16.56
C ILE A 59 1.46 4.67 -17.56
N CYS A 60 0.27 4.96 -18.09
CA CYS A 60 0.12 6.04 -19.09
C CYS A 60 0.09 7.45 -18.49
N HIS A 61 -0.18 7.57 -17.18
CA HIS A 61 -0.33 8.83 -16.45
C HIS A 61 -1.46 9.78 -16.90
N GLU A 62 -2.21 9.44 -17.94
CA GLU A 62 -3.20 10.31 -18.58
C GLU A 62 -4.64 9.82 -18.41
N CYS A 63 -4.86 8.52 -18.28
CA CYS A 63 -6.22 7.99 -18.12
C CYS A 63 -6.79 8.34 -16.73
N ASP A 64 -8.14 8.41 -16.64
CA ASP A 64 -8.85 8.73 -15.38
C ASP A 64 -8.38 7.89 -14.18
N SER A 65 -8.12 6.59 -14.41
CA SER A 65 -7.61 5.71 -13.38
C SER A 65 -6.25 6.19 -12.89
N CYS A 66 -5.30 6.47 -13.80
CA CYS A 66 -3.98 6.96 -13.43
C CYS A 66 -4.03 8.31 -12.70
N LEU A 67 -4.89 9.24 -13.13
CA LEU A 67 -5.06 10.54 -12.47
C LEU A 67 -5.56 10.38 -11.04
N LYS A 68 -6.56 9.50 -10.81
CA LYS A 68 -7.07 9.20 -9.48
C LYS A 68 -6.05 8.48 -8.59
N PHE A 69 -5.20 7.61 -9.15
CA PHE A 69 -4.10 6.99 -8.40
C PHE A 69 -3.04 8.02 -8.00
N ASN A 70 -2.74 9.00 -8.84
CA ASN A 70 -1.78 10.05 -8.52
C ASN A 70 -2.22 10.91 -7.32
N THR A 71 -3.52 11.04 -7.09
CA THR A 71 -4.08 11.74 -5.91
C THR A 71 -4.46 10.80 -4.77
N LEU A 72 -4.16 9.50 -4.87
CA LEU A 72 -4.55 8.44 -3.92
C LEU A 72 -6.07 8.35 -3.68
N GLN A 73 -6.90 8.83 -4.63
CA GLN A 73 -8.37 8.88 -4.53
C GLN A 73 -9.07 7.87 -5.47
N HIS A 74 -8.34 6.85 -5.91
CA HIS A 74 -8.93 5.83 -6.77
C HIS A 74 -9.87 4.92 -5.98
N GLU A 75 -11.05 4.60 -6.53
CA GLU A 75 -12.10 3.80 -5.87
C GLU A 75 -11.62 2.39 -5.51
N GLN A 76 -10.70 1.84 -6.29
CA GLN A 76 -10.12 0.53 -6.06
C GLN A 76 -8.89 0.57 -5.14
N LEU A 77 -8.48 1.73 -4.62
CA LEU A 77 -7.36 1.89 -3.72
C LEU A 77 -7.86 2.06 -2.28
N ASN A 78 -7.40 1.19 -1.39
CA ASN A 78 -7.64 1.28 0.05
C ASN A 78 -6.29 1.33 0.76
N ILE A 79 -6.03 2.41 1.48
CA ILE A 79 -4.79 2.61 2.22
C ILE A 79 -5.07 2.47 3.70
N ILE A 80 -4.30 1.61 4.36
CA ILE A 80 -4.32 1.42 5.81
C ILE A 80 -2.96 1.89 6.37
N VAL A 81 -3.01 2.73 7.37
CA VAL A 81 -1.83 3.24 8.08
C VAL A 81 -2.05 3.11 9.59
N PRO A 82 -0.99 3.13 10.39
CA PRO A 82 -1.12 3.26 11.83
C PRO A 82 -1.86 4.54 12.20
N LEU A 83 -2.74 4.46 13.20
CA LEU A 83 -3.52 5.59 13.71
C LEU A 83 -3.43 5.66 15.24
N PRO A 84 -3.52 6.86 15.82
CA PRO A 84 -3.71 6.99 17.25
C PRO A 84 -5.08 6.43 17.65
N THR A 85 -5.32 6.20 18.94
CA THR A 85 -6.63 5.79 19.43
C THR A 85 -7.68 6.82 19.00
N LEU A 86 -8.65 6.41 18.21
CA LEU A 86 -9.67 7.30 17.65
C LEU A 86 -10.66 7.73 18.73
N LYS A 87 -11.01 9.01 18.72
CA LYS A 87 -12.12 9.53 19.50
C LYS A 87 -13.44 9.18 18.79
N THR A 88 -14.47 8.88 19.56
CA THR A 88 -15.83 8.67 19.03
C THR A 88 -16.69 9.92 19.27
N SER A 89 -17.46 10.29 18.27
CA SER A 89 -18.49 11.32 18.40
C SER A 89 -19.74 10.83 17.67
N GLY A 90 -20.87 10.78 18.40
CA GLY A 90 -22.14 10.30 17.82
C GLY A 90 -22.09 8.86 17.26
N GLY A 91 -21.23 7.98 17.80
CA GLY A 91 -21.06 6.60 17.33
C GLY A 91 -20.14 6.42 16.12
N SER A 92 -19.60 7.51 15.56
CA SER A 92 -18.62 7.48 14.46
C SER A 92 -17.22 7.82 14.93
N TYR A 93 -16.21 7.20 14.33
CA TYR A 93 -14.82 7.51 14.62
C TYR A 93 -14.37 8.76 13.87
N ILE A 94 -13.67 9.64 14.59
CA ILE A 94 -13.07 10.86 14.01
C ILE A 94 -11.65 10.53 13.58
N VAL A 95 -11.42 10.54 12.28
CA VAL A 95 -10.07 10.41 11.71
C VAL A 95 -9.32 11.73 11.87
N PRO A 96 -8.07 11.74 12.40
CA PRO A 96 -7.30 12.96 12.60
C PRO A 96 -7.03 13.68 11.27
N LYS A 97 -6.94 15.02 11.29
CA LYS A 97 -6.58 15.81 10.10
C LYS A 97 -5.20 15.46 9.56
N GLU A 98 -4.29 15.10 10.44
CA GLU A 98 -2.92 14.67 10.13
C GLU A 98 -2.89 13.46 9.19
N TYR A 99 -3.90 12.60 9.23
CA TYR A 99 -4.04 11.48 8.29
C TYR A 99 -4.24 11.98 6.85
N PHE A 100 -5.14 12.93 6.64
CA PHE A 100 -5.42 13.47 5.31
C PHE A 100 -4.22 14.25 4.77
N ASN A 101 -3.59 15.09 5.60
CA ASN A 101 -2.38 15.81 5.24
C ASN A 101 -1.25 14.84 4.85
N ALA A 102 -1.08 13.75 5.59
CA ALA A 102 -0.05 12.76 5.31
C ALA A 102 -0.31 12.00 3.99
N LEU A 103 -1.57 11.75 3.64
CA LEU A 103 -1.92 11.18 2.33
C LEU A 103 -1.68 12.16 1.19
N ASP A 104 -1.99 13.45 1.37
CA ASP A 104 -1.72 14.49 0.37
C ASP A 104 -0.21 14.63 0.11
N GLU A 105 0.62 14.63 1.17
CA GLU A 105 2.07 14.63 1.03
C GLU A 105 2.57 13.35 0.33
N LYS A 106 2.01 12.19 0.68
CA LYS A 106 2.34 10.91 0.02
C LYS A 106 1.98 10.90 -1.46
N ALA A 107 0.89 11.55 -1.84
CA ALA A 107 0.49 11.70 -3.24
C ALA A 107 1.48 12.56 -4.04
N ARG A 108 2.05 13.60 -3.41
CA ARG A 108 3.04 14.51 -4.02
C ARG A 108 4.43 13.85 -4.09
N ASP A 109 4.82 13.18 -3.02
CA ASP A 109 6.12 12.53 -2.88
C ASP A 109 5.97 11.03 -2.55
N PRO A 110 6.23 10.13 -3.51
CA PRO A 110 6.18 8.68 -3.27
C PRO A 110 7.15 8.16 -2.21
N PHE A 111 8.22 8.91 -1.88
CA PHE A 111 9.16 8.57 -0.81
C PHE A 111 8.77 9.13 0.55
N TYR A 112 7.81 10.07 0.60
CA TYR A 112 7.31 10.57 1.88
C TYR A 112 6.85 9.41 2.77
N LYS A 113 7.39 9.32 3.99
CA LYS A 113 6.98 8.30 4.96
C LYS A 113 5.84 8.84 5.81
N ILE A 114 4.68 8.19 5.74
CA ILE A 114 3.54 8.55 6.56
C ILE A 114 3.86 8.32 8.03
N ALA A 115 3.88 9.39 8.81
CA ALA A 115 4.09 9.37 10.25
C ALA A 115 3.00 10.21 10.94
N ILE A 116 2.06 9.54 11.59
CA ILE A 116 0.97 10.21 12.31
C ILE A 116 1.33 10.27 13.80
N PRO A 117 1.26 11.45 14.44
CA PRO A 117 1.60 11.59 15.85
C PRO A 117 0.80 10.62 16.73
N LYS A 118 1.48 9.96 17.67
CA LYS A 118 0.89 8.99 18.61
C LYS A 118 0.30 7.73 17.96
N ALA A 119 0.54 7.49 16.67
CA ALA A 119 0.14 6.27 15.97
C ALA A 119 1.17 5.17 16.23
N THR A 120 0.86 4.25 17.15
CA THR A 120 1.77 3.16 17.57
C THR A 120 1.31 1.79 17.07
N ARG A 121 0.14 1.70 16.45
CA ARG A 121 -0.44 0.44 15.95
C ARG A 121 -1.43 0.70 14.83
N ILE A 122 -1.70 -0.34 14.05
CA ILE A 122 -2.84 -0.36 13.15
C ILE A 122 -4.06 -0.75 13.99
N LEU A 123 -5.13 0.03 13.91
CA LEU A 123 -6.33 -0.21 14.71
C LEU A 123 -7.15 -1.36 14.13
N ILE A 124 -7.68 -2.22 15.00
CA ILE A 124 -8.60 -3.30 14.59
C ILE A 124 -9.83 -2.74 13.87
N GLN A 125 -10.27 -1.53 14.25
CA GLN A 125 -11.40 -0.87 13.61
C GLN A 125 -11.11 -0.58 12.13
N SER A 126 -9.90 -0.16 11.78
CA SER A 126 -9.49 0.05 10.38
C SER A 126 -9.65 -1.23 9.55
N ILE A 127 -9.29 -2.39 10.11
CA ILE A 127 -9.44 -3.69 9.44
C ILE A 127 -10.92 -4.10 9.34
N ARG A 128 -11.72 -3.84 10.37
CA ARG A 128 -13.16 -4.12 10.35
C ARG A 128 -13.91 -3.27 9.33
N ASP A 129 -13.59 -1.99 9.24
CA ASP A 129 -14.20 -1.07 8.28
C ASP A 129 -13.76 -1.39 6.84
N LEU A 130 -12.47 -1.75 6.66
CA LEU A 130 -11.98 -2.30 5.39
C LEU A 130 -12.79 -3.54 4.97
N LYS A 131 -12.98 -4.50 5.89
CA LYS A 131 -13.76 -5.71 5.62
C LYS A 131 -15.17 -5.35 5.14
N LYS A 132 -15.88 -4.50 5.86
CA LYS A 132 -17.20 -4.03 5.45
C LYS A 132 -17.15 -3.42 4.04
N LYS A 133 -16.21 -2.50 3.79
CA LYS A 133 -16.07 -1.82 2.49
C LYS A 133 -15.86 -2.81 1.35
N LEU A 134 -15.03 -3.83 1.53
CA LEU A 134 -14.71 -4.83 0.50
C LEU A 134 -15.91 -5.74 0.19
N TYR A 135 -16.68 -6.15 1.20
CA TYR A 135 -17.83 -7.04 1.02
C TYR A 135 -19.11 -6.32 0.59
N PHE A 136 -19.29 -5.03 0.97
CA PHE A 136 -20.45 -4.25 0.52
C PHE A 136 -20.30 -3.65 -0.88
N LYS A 137 -19.12 -3.76 -1.49
CA LYS A 137 -18.86 -3.25 -2.82
C LYS A 137 -19.37 -4.24 -3.87
N HIS A 138 -20.71 -4.37 -3.97
CA HIS A 138 -21.37 -5.28 -4.94
C HIS A 138 -21.34 -4.81 -6.39
N GLU A 139 -20.95 -3.58 -6.66
CA GLU A 139 -20.79 -3.12 -8.03
C GLU A 139 -19.44 -3.59 -8.58
N LYS A 140 -19.52 -4.38 -9.65
CA LYS A 140 -18.39 -4.78 -10.48
C LYS A 140 -17.78 -3.53 -11.14
N GLY A 141 -17.10 -2.70 -10.34
CA GLY A 141 -16.27 -1.64 -10.89
C GLY A 141 -15.18 -2.28 -11.76
N SER A 142 -14.92 -1.71 -12.91
CA SER A 142 -13.85 -2.16 -13.78
C SER A 142 -12.50 -1.92 -13.05
N GLY A 143 -11.75 -2.99 -12.78
CA GLY A 143 -10.44 -2.91 -12.16
C GLY A 143 -10.27 -3.81 -10.94
N ARG A 144 -9.03 -3.97 -10.50
CA ARG A 144 -8.66 -4.78 -9.34
C ARG A 144 -8.59 -3.93 -8.08
N SER A 145 -9.20 -4.40 -7.01
CA SER A 145 -9.15 -3.74 -5.70
C SER A 145 -7.79 -3.96 -5.05
N PHE A 146 -7.13 -2.89 -4.61
CA PHE A 146 -5.88 -2.93 -3.87
C PHE A 146 -6.08 -2.45 -2.45
N VAL A 147 -5.54 -3.23 -1.51
CA VAL A 147 -5.43 -2.87 -0.11
C VAL A 147 -3.95 -2.75 0.22
N ILE A 148 -3.47 -1.54 0.42
CA ILE A 148 -2.06 -1.29 0.77
C ILE A 148 -1.98 -0.94 2.24
N ILE A 149 -1.20 -1.72 2.99
CA ILE A 149 -1.04 -1.55 4.43
C ILE A 149 0.41 -1.10 4.69
N PHE A 150 0.59 0.17 5.04
CA PHE A 150 1.90 0.70 5.40
C PHE A 150 2.25 0.41 6.85
N ASN A 151 3.55 0.26 7.13
CA ASN A 151 4.07 -0.14 8.44
C ASN A 151 3.34 -1.37 8.98
N SER A 152 3.20 -2.39 8.12
CA SER A 152 2.36 -3.56 8.40
C SER A 152 2.83 -4.38 9.62
N GLU A 153 4.08 -4.24 10.06
CA GLU A 153 4.57 -4.79 11.34
C GLU A 153 3.73 -4.33 12.53
N LEU A 154 3.12 -3.14 12.46
CA LEU A 154 2.28 -2.58 13.51
C LEU A 154 0.87 -3.21 13.58
N LEU A 155 0.54 -4.16 12.68
CA LEU A 155 -0.62 -5.05 12.81
C LEU A 155 -0.47 -5.98 14.01
N CYS A 156 0.77 -6.36 14.33
CA CYS A 156 1.09 -7.30 15.39
C CYS A 156 1.40 -6.60 16.73
N ALA A 157 1.33 -5.26 16.77
CA ALA A 157 1.57 -4.49 17.98
C ALA A 157 0.49 -4.75 19.05
N GLY A 158 0.90 -4.69 20.32
CA GLY A 158 0.01 -4.98 21.47
C GLY A 158 -0.39 -6.45 21.51
N GLN A 159 -1.69 -6.76 21.53
CA GLN A 159 -2.22 -8.13 21.56
C GLN A 159 -2.37 -8.75 20.16
N GLY A 160 -1.96 -8.05 19.08
CA GLY A 160 -2.02 -8.54 17.70
C GLY A 160 -3.43 -8.73 17.13
N GLU A 161 -4.44 -8.09 17.73
CA GLU A 161 -5.85 -8.23 17.32
C GLU A 161 -6.07 -7.85 15.86
N SER A 162 -5.39 -6.81 15.38
CA SER A 162 -5.48 -6.34 14.00
C SER A 162 -4.86 -7.32 13.01
N GLY A 163 -3.74 -7.95 13.39
CA GLY A 163 -3.10 -9.02 12.62
C GLY A 163 -4.03 -10.24 12.50
N ASN A 164 -4.60 -10.68 13.61
CA ASN A 164 -5.54 -11.80 13.62
C ASN A 164 -6.83 -11.52 12.82
N ALA A 165 -7.31 -10.28 12.85
CA ALA A 165 -8.46 -9.87 12.04
C ALA A 165 -8.14 -9.87 10.53
N LEU A 166 -6.90 -9.50 10.16
CA LEU A 166 -6.42 -9.51 8.77
C LEU A 166 -6.24 -10.93 8.23
N LEU A 167 -5.81 -11.90 9.05
CA LEU A 167 -5.61 -13.29 8.62
C LEU A 167 -6.82 -13.86 7.90
N LYS A 168 -8.04 -13.59 8.40
CA LYS A 168 -9.29 -14.05 7.77
C LYS A 168 -9.47 -13.50 6.36
N LEU A 169 -9.03 -12.26 6.09
CA LEU A 169 -9.09 -11.64 4.77
C LEU A 169 -8.00 -12.15 3.83
N LEU A 170 -6.86 -12.59 4.38
CA LEU A 170 -5.78 -13.18 3.60
C LEU A 170 -6.05 -14.65 3.25
N GLU A 171 -6.80 -15.38 4.09
CA GLU A 171 -7.24 -16.76 3.84
C GLU A 171 -8.33 -16.82 2.77
N GLU A 172 -9.32 -15.95 2.89
CA GLU A 172 -10.46 -15.87 1.97
C GLU A 172 -10.58 -14.44 1.43
N PRO A 173 -9.66 -14.04 0.52
CA PRO A 173 -9.68 -12.69 -0.03
C PRO A 173 -10.91 -12.51 -0.91
N PRO A 174 -11.59 -11.34 -0.84
CA PRO A 174 -12.66 -11.03 -1.78
C PRO A 174 -12.18 -11.09 -3.23
N ASP A 175 -13.08 -11.46 -4.13
CA ASP A 175 -12.79 -11.56 -5.56
C ASP A 175 -12.12 -10.30 -6.09
N ASN A 176 -11.18 -10.48 -7.00
CA ASN A 176 -10.45 -9.40 -7.66
C ASN A 176 -9.79 -8.39 -6.69
N THR A 177 -9.36 -8.87 -5.52
CA THR A 177 -8.69 -8.07 -4.49
C THR A 177 -7.25 -8.52 -4.29
N THR A 178 -6.33 -7.57 -4.16
CA THR A 178 -4.92 -7.81 -3.83
C THR A 178 -4.52 -7.00 -2.61
N PHE A 179 -3.95 -7.68 -1.62
CA PHE A 179 -3.34 -7.06 -0.43
C PHE A 179 -1.85 -6.84 -0.68
N ILE A 180 -1.34 -5.68 -0.32
CA ILE A 180 0.11 -5.39 -0.31
C ILE A 180 0.46 -4.90 1.09
N LEU A 181 1.17 -5.74 1.83
CA LEU A 181 1.72 -5.41 3.14
C LEU A 181 3.12 -4.82 2.92
N VAL A 182 3.36 -3.62 3.45
CA VAL A 182 4.65 -2.93 3.32
C VAL A 182 5.28 -2.81 4.70
N THR A 183 6.50 -3.32 4.85
CA THR A 183 7.19 -3.36 6.15
C THR A 183 8.67 -3.04 6.05
N ASP A 184 9.20 -2.36 7.09
CA ASP A 184 10.63 -2.21 7.34
C ASP A 184 11.16 -3.39 8.19
N HIS A 185 10.27 -4.07 8.93
CA HIS A 185 10.62 -5.04 9.96
C HIS A 185 9.83 -6.34 9.83
N LYS A 186 10.11 -7.12 8.77
CA LYS A 186 9.44 -8.39 8.49
C LYS A 186 9.38 -9.33 9.70
N LYS A 187 10.43 -9.38 10.52
CA LYS A 187 10.51 -10.24 11.72
C LYS A 187 9.49 -9.89 12.80
N MET A 188 8.87 -8.72 12.74
CA MET A 188 7.83 -8.30 13.69
C MET A 188 6.42 -8.73 13.25
N LEU A 189 6.26 -9.22 12.02
CA LEU A 189 5.00 -9.78 11.53
C LEU A 189 4.84 -11.22 12.03
N PHE A 190 3.59 -11.62 12.23
CA PHE A 190 3.28 -13.03 12.50
C PHE A 190 3.66 -13.92 11.32
N GLU A 191 4.27 -15.07 11.58
CA GLU A 191 4.60 -16.07 10.56
C GLU A 191 3.37 -16.51 9.76
N THR A 192 2.22 -16.54 10.40
CA THR A 192 0.93 -16.84 9.76
C THR A 192 0.51 -15.81 8.72
N ILE A 193 0.90 -14.54 8.85
CA ILE A 193 0.71 -13.50 7.84
C ILE A 193 1.74 -13.68 6.72
N ILE A 194 3.02 -13.85 7.09
CA ILE A 194 4.13 -13.99 6.14
C ILE A 194 3.90 -15.17 5.19
N SER A 195 3.46 -16.31 5.71
CA SER A 195 3.23 -17.54 4.93
C SER A 195 2.11 -17.42 3.90
N ARG A 196 1.20 -16.46 4.04
CA ARG A 196 0.10 -16.18 3.11
C ARG A 196 0.42 -15.11 2.07
N CYS A 197 1.59 -14.51 2.14
CA CYS A 197 2.01 -13.44 1.24
C CYS A 197 3.15 -13.89 0.32
N GLN A 198 3.10 -13.51 -0.94
CA GLN A 198 4.25 -13.62 -1.84
C GLN A 198 5.27 -12.54 -1.46
N ASN A 199 6.47 -12.96 -1.05
CA ASN A 199 7.51 -12.04 -0.60
C ASN A 199 8.19 -11.35 -1.78
N ILE A 200 8.28 -10.01 -1.70
CA ILE A 200 9.02 -9.14 -2.62
C ILE A 200 10.04 -8.36 -1.79
N ASP A 201 11.29 -8.80 -1.83
CA ASP A 201 12.38 -8.09 -1.17
C ASP A 201 12.85 -6.95 -2.06
N ILE A 202 12.88 -5.74 -1.48
CA ILE A 202 13.23 -4.51 -2.17
C ILE A 202 14.57 -4.03 -1.60
N PRO A 203 15.63 -4.00 -2.42
CA PRO A 203 16.96 -3.60 -1.97
C PRO A 203 17.02 -2.11 -1.58
N SER A 204 18.07 -1.74 -0.85
CA SER A 204 18.41 -0.33 -0.64
C SER A 204 18.64 0.36 -1.98
N LEU A 205 18.37 1.67 -2.03
CA LEU A 205 18.77 2.50 -3.16
C LEU A 205 20.30 2.60 -3.20
N SER A 206 20.85 2.79 -4.40
CA SER A 206 22.28 3.13 -4.55
C SER A 206 22.56 4.54 -4.01
N ASP A 207 23.80 4.80 -3.62
CA ASP A 207 24.20 6.14 -3.17
C ASP A 207 23.94 7.21 -4.24
N ASP A 208 24.14 6.87 -5.52
CA ASP A 208 23.83 7.74 -6.65
C ASP A 208 22.34 8.06 -6.77
N ASP A 209 21.47 7.08 -6.52
CA ASP A 209 20.02 7.31 -6.56
C ASP A 209 19.56 8.14 -5.35
N ILE A 210 20.12 7.89 -4.17
CA ILE A 210 19.86 8.69 -2.97
C ILE A 210 20.28 10.15 -3.23
N TYR A 211 21.45 10.37 -3.80
CA TYR A 211 21.93 11.72 -4.13
C TYR A 211 21.01 12.43 -5.12
N LYS A 212 20.60 11.75 -6.20
CA LYS A 212 19.67 12.31 -7.19
C LYS A 212 18.32 12.67 -6.57
N LEU A 213 17.79 11.81 -5.68
CA LEU A 213 16.53 12.06 -4.99
C LEU A 213 16.65 13.25 -4.01
N SER A 214 17.77 13.39 -3.30
CA SER A 214 18.00 14.52 -2.39
C SER A 214 18.02 15.87 -3.11
N LEU A 215 18.53 15.91 -4.35
CA LEU A 215 18.54 17.14 -5.18
C LEU A 215 17.14 17.56 -5.66
N ILE A 216 16.19 16.61 -5.74
CA ILE A 216 14.82 16.89 -6.15
C ILE A 216 14.02 17.53 -5.01
N HIS A 217 14.42 17.29 -3.76
CA HIS A 217 13.74 17.79 -2.55
C HIS A 217 14.33 19.10 -1.98
N ILE A 218 15.37 19.63 -2.60
CA ILE A 218 15.93 20.96 -2.30
C ILE A 218 15.31 22.00 -3.23
#